data_cadb306ab9f492d96e40203aed4f213e
#
_entry.id   cadb306ab9f492d96e40203aed4f213e
#
_cell.length_a   1.000
_cell.length_b   1.000
_cell.length_c   1.000
_cell.angle_alpha   90.00
_cell.angle_beta   90.00
_cell.angle_gamma   90.00
#
_symmetry.space_group_name_H-M   'P 1'
#
loop_
_entity.id
_entity.type
_entity.pdbx_description
1 polymer ?
#
loop_
_entity_poly.entity_id
_entity_poly.type
_entity_poly.pdbx_seq_one_letter_code
_entity_poly.pdbx_strand_id
1 'polypeptide(L)'
;MKTYLMIALKMTFLTVIIFGILYPLLITGIAKLVAPNGGKGEEVTVNGKVVGFELIGQKFDDDRYFNSRPSAVDYNAASTGGSNKGPTNPDYLAQVQARIDTFLVHNPTIKKEAIPVDLITASGGGLDPHISPAAAKVQIDRIARVRNVSTDKLNALVNENTEGPLLGMFGPSIVHVLRLNIALDELK
;
A
#
# COMPACT_ATOMS: atom_id res chain seq x y z
N MET A 1 16.99 12.94 -48.56
CA MET A 1 15.89 12.30 -47.80
C MET A 1 16.13 10.82 -47.52
N LYS A 2 16.40 9.96 -48.55
CA LYS A 2 16.63 8.49 -48.32
C LYS A 2 17.76 8.19 -47.33
N THR A 3 18.88 8.96 -47.36
CA THR A 3 20.03 8.75 -46.47
C THR A 3 19.65 9.00 -45.00
N TYR A 4 18.94 10.09 -44.72
CA TYR A 4 18.50 10.41 -43.35
C TYR A 4 17.48 9.42 -42.83
N LEU A 5 16.55 8.97 -43.68
CA LEU A 5 15.59 7.91 -43.33
C LEU A 5 16.30 6.60 -42.96
N MET A 6 17.31 6.20 -43.74
CA MET A 6 18.09 5.00 -43.47
C MET A 6 18.87 5.10 -42.14
N ILE A 7 19.43 6.25 -41.84
CA ILE A 7 20.11 6.50 -40.57
C ILE A 7 19.10 6.42 -39.40
N ALA A 8 17.96 7.09 -39.54
CA ALA A 8 16.90 7.04 -38.52
C ALA A 8 16.41 5.61 -38.25
N LEU A 9 16.17 4.83 -39.29
CA LEU A 9 15.75 3.43 -39.15
C LEU A 9 16.82 2.57 -38.45
N LYS A 10 18.09 2.74 -38.81
CA LYS A 10 19.20 2.01 -38.14
C LYS A 10 19.29 2.41 -36.67
N MET A 11 19.21 3.70 -36.33
CA MET A 11 19.23 4.17 -34.95
C MET A 11 18.03 3.65 -34.16
N THR A 12 16.82 3.72 -34.73
CA THR A 12 15.61 3.18 -34.09
C THR A 12 15.76 1.68 -33.82
N PHE A 13 16.22 0.92 -34.82
CA PHE A 13 16.43 -0.54 -34.65
C PHE A 13 17.46 -0.83 -33.57
N LEU A 14 18.59 -0.11 -33.55
CA LEU A 14 19.63 -0.26 -32.54
C LEU A 14 19.10 0.06 -31.13
N THR A 15 18.36 1.16 -30.97
CA THR A 15 17.80 1.56 -29.68
C THR A 15 16.72 0.58 -29.20
N VAL A 16 15.91 0.02 -30.09
CA VAL A 16 14.93 -1.03 -29.75
C VAL A 16 15.64 -2.29 -29.24
N ILE A 17 16.73 -2.72 -29.88
CA ILE A 17 17.51 -3.86 -29.40
C ILE A 17 18.11 -3.57 -28.02
N ILE A 18 18.79 -2.43 -27.86
CA ILE A 18 19.46 -2.09 -26.61
C ILE A 18 18.47 -1.91 -25.47
N PHE A 19 17.46 -1.05 -25.63
CA PHE A 19 16.56 -0.67 -24.56
C PHE A 19 15.28 -1.55 -24.46
N GLY A 20 14.87 -2.16 -25.56
CA GLY A 20 13.69 -3.04 -25.58
C GLY A 20 14.02 -4.50 -25.27
N ILE A 21 15.25 -4.95 -25.52
CA ILE A 21 15.63 -6.36 -25.34
C ILE A 21 16.77 -6.52 -24.33
N LEU A 22 17.94 -5.98 -24.65
CA LEU A 22 19.15 -6.24 -23.85
C LEU A 22 19.05 -5.67 -22.43
N TYR A 23 18.62 -4.44 -22.28
CA TYR A 23 18.47 -3.79 -20.98
C TYR A 23 17.46 -4.47 -20.08
N PRO A 24 16.20 -4.78 -20.49
CA PRO A 24 15.26 -5.52 -19.65
C PRO A 24 15.77 -6.92 -19.26
N LEU A 25 16.43 -7.63 -20.17
CA LEU A 25 16.98 -8.95 -19.88
C LEU A 25 18.15 -8.87 -18.87
N LEU A 26 19.01 -7.87 -19.01
CA LEU A 26 20.12 -7.61 -18.07
C LEU A 26 19.58 -7.33 -16.66
N ILE A 27 18.62 -6.39 -16.54
CA ILE A 27 18.02 -6.04 -15.25
C ILE A 27 17.28 -7.24 -14.64
N THR A 28 16.53 -7.98 -15.44
CA THR A 28 15.87 -9.22 -14.99
C THR A 28 16.87 -10.25 -14.49
N GLY A 29 18.01 -10.42 -15.19
CA GLY A 29 19.08 -11.30 -14.76
C GLY A 29 19.69 -10.89 -13.42
N ILE A 30 19.97 -9.59 -13.25
CA ILE A 30 20.47 -9.03 -11.99
C ILE A 30 19.42 -9.22 -10.87
N ALA A 31 18.15 -8.90 -11.12
CA ALA A 31 17.09 -9.06 -10.14
C ALA A 31 16.93 -10.52 -9.67
N LYS A 32 17.06 -11.49 -10.57
CA LYS A 32 17.02 -12.91 -10.20
C LYS A 32 18.16 -13.34 -9.27
N LEU A 33 19.31 -12.67 -9.33
CA LEU A 33 20.49 -12.99 -8.51
C LEU A 33 20.48 -12.27 -7.16
N VAL A 34 19.97 -11.04 -7.10
CA VAL A 34 20.15 -10.13 -5.94
C VAL A 34 18.86 -9.86 -5.20
N ALA A 35 17.71 -9.83 -5.89
CA ALA A 35 16.44 -9.48 -5.25
C ALA A 35 15.82 -10.65 -4.46
N PRO A 36 15.07 -10.36 -3.38
CA PRO A 36 14.36 -11.36 -2.61
C PRO A 36 13.49 -12.25 -3.50
N ASN A 37 13.45 -13.55 -3.20
CA ASN A 37 12.68 -14.55 -3.95
C ASN A 37 12.95 -14.54 -5.48
N GLY A 38 14.19 -14.22 -5.89
CA GLY A 38 14.57 -14.15 -7.31
C GLY A 38 13.83 -13.07 -8.11
N GLY A 39 13.44 -11.97 -7.45
CA GLY A 39 12.72 -10.85 -8.06
C GLY A 39 11.21 -11.08 -8.18
N LYS A 40 10.66 -12.13 -7.57
CA LYS A 40 9.20 -12.41 -7.55
C LYS A 40 8.45 -11.70 -6.43
N GLY A 41 9.15 -10.96 -5.59
CA GLY A 41 8.60 -10.31 -4.40
C GLY A 41 8.78 -11.16 -3.14
N GLU A 42 8.75 -10.49 -2.00
CA GLU A 42 8.86 -11.10 -0.69
C GLU A 42 7.48 -11.55 -0.20
N GLU A 43 7.30 -12.85 -0.04
CA GLU A 43 6.06 -13.45 0.41
C GLU A 43 5.99 -13.43 1.95
N VAL A 44 4.84 -13.04 2.48
CA VAL A 44 4.53 -13.15 3.90
C VAL A 44 3.78 -14.44 4.14
N THR A 45 4.33 -15.31 5.01
CA THR A 45 3.75 -16.63 5.29
C THR A 45 3.34 -16.75 6.76
N VAL A 46 2.15 -17.28 7.00
CA VAL A 46 1.65 -17.63 8.33
C VAL A 46 1.22 -19.09 8.34
N ASN A 47 1.72 -19.87 9.30
CA ASN A 47 1.45 -21.30 9.40
C ASN A 47 1.68 -22.08 8.08
N GLY A 48 2.73 -21.73 7.33
CA GLY A 48 3.09 -22.38 6.07
C GLY A 48 2.22 -22.00 4.85
N LYS A 49 1.31 -21.02 5.00
CA LYS A 49 0.48 -20.49 3.91
C LYS A 49 0.90 -19.07 3.59
N VAL A 50 1.05 -18.74 2.31
CA VAL A 50 1.26 -17.36 1.85
C VAL A 50 -0.02 -16.57 2.11
N VAL A 51 0.08 -15.51 2.91
CA VAL A 51 -1.04 -14.62 3.25
C VAL A 51 -0.96 -13.28 2.51
N GLY A 52 0.18 -12.98 1.89
CA GLY A 52 0.37 -11.78 1.09
C GLY A 52 1.82 -11.53 0.71
N PHE A 53 2.07 -10.32 0.25
CA PHE A 53 3.40 -9.83 -0.13
C PHE A 53 3.77 -8.61 0.70
N GLU A 54 5.04 -8.53 1.10
CA GLU A 54 5.56 -7.48 1.97
C GLU A 54 5.34 -6.07 1.41
N LEU A 55 5.56 -5.88 0.12
CA LEU A 55 5.49 -4.55 -0.51
C LEU A 55 4.19 -4.29 -1.28
N ILE A 56 3.18 -5.14 -1.10
CA ILE A 56 1.90 -5.03 -1.82
C ILE A 56 0.76 -4.87 -0.81
N GLY A 57 0.09 -3.72 -0.85
CA GLY A 57 -1.10 -3.47 -0.06
C GLY A 57 -2.24 -4.40 -0.43
N GLN A 58 -3.00 -4.81 0.58
CA GLN A 58 -4.13 -5.73 0.46
C GLN A 58 -5.40 -5.10 1.02
N LYS A 59 -6.53 -5.58 0.55
CA LYS A 59 -7.84 -5.16 1.00
C LYS A 59 -8.21 -5.86 2.31
N PHE A 60 -8.54 -5.07 3.31
CA PHE A 60 -9.10 -5.54 4.58
C PHE A 60 -10.42 -4.81 4.81
N ASP A 61 -11.55 -5.51 4.71
CA ASP A 61 -12.90 -4.95 4.84
C ASP A 61 -13.62 -5.43 6.12
N ASP A 62 -13.05 -6.38 6.85
CA ASP A 62 -13.64 -6.93 8.06
C ASP A 62 -13.35 -6.02 9.26
N ASP A 63 -14.36 -5.72 10.06
CA ASP A 63 -14.26 -4.86 11.25
C ASP A 63 -13.31 -5.39 12.33
N ARG A 64 -12.95 -6.66 12.27
CA ARG A 64 -11.97 -7.30 13.16
C ARG A 64 -10.53 -6.89 12.88
N TYR A 65 -10.25 -6.26 11.71
CA TYR A 65 -8.90 -5.96 11.24
C TYR A 65 -8.68 -4.46 11.03
N PHE A 66 -7.42 -4.05 11.04
CA PHE A 66 -7.02 -2.72 10.57
C PHE A 66 -7.19 -2.64 9.06
N ASN A 67 -7.91 -1.61 8.61
CA ASN A 67 -8.11 -1.35 7.19
C ASN A 67 -6.89 -0.65 6.58
N SER A 68 -6.61 -0.98 5.33
CA SER A 68 -5.58 -0.33 4.52
C SER A 68 -6.03 1.01 3.94
N ARG A 69 -5.12 1.75 3.31
CA ARG A 69 -5.45 2.93 2.50
C ARG A 69 -6.37 2.55 1.34
N PRO A 70 -7.28 3.44 0.91
CA PRO A 70 -8.07 3.20 -0.28
C PRO A 70 -7.19 2.97 -1.52
N SER A 71 -7.59 2.04 -2.38
CA SER A 71 -6.93 1.75 -3.64
C SER A 71 -7.72 2.31 -4.83
N ALA A 72 -7.03 2.96 -5.77
CA ALA A 72 -7.63 3.41 -7.03
C ALA A 72 -7.72 2.29 -8.07
N VAL A 73 -7.06 1.16 -7.82
CA VAL A 73 -6.99 -0.03 -8.69
C VAL A 73 -7.59 -1.27 -8.03
N ASP A 74 -8.35 -1.09 -6.95
CA ASP A 74 -8.96 -2.17 -6.15
C ASP A 74 -7.94 -3.27 -5.73
N TYR A 75 -6.74 -2.84 -5.36
CA TYR A 75 -5.61 -3.70 -4.97
C TYR A 75 -5.17 -4.72 -6.02
N ASN A 76 -5.46 -4.46 -7.29
CA ASN A 76 -5.00 -5.31 -8.39
C ASN A 76 -3.50 -5.10 -8.63
N ALA A 77 -2.67 -6.02 -8.17
CA ALA A 77 -1.22 -5.95 -8.33
C ALA A 77 -0.72 -6.01 -9.79
N ALA A 78 -1.56 -6.48 -10.72
CA ALA A 78 -1.24 -6.48 -12.15
C ALA A 78 -1.45 -5.10 -12.82
N SER A 79 -2.07 -4.13 -12.12
CA SER A 79 -2.41 -2.82 -12.67
C SER A 79 -2.23 -1.73 -11.62
N THR A 80 -1.00 -1.30 -11.39
CA THR A 80 -0.71 -0.20 -10.47
C THR A 80 -1.09 1.16 -11.07
N GLY A 81 -1.68 2.04 -10.26
CA GLY A 81 -2.05 3.39 -10.69
C GLY A 81 -2.78 4.20 -9.63
N GLY A 82 -2.74 5.51 -9.76
CA GLY A 82 -3.48 6.45 -8.92
C GLY A 82 -4.81 6.87 -9.56
N SER A 83 -5.64 7.58 -8.80
CA SER A 83 -6.91 8.13 -9.29
C SER A 83 -6.71 9.19 -10.38
N ASN A 84 -5.54 9.84 -10.41
CA ASN A 84 -5.16 10.94 -11.33
C ASN A 84 -6.17 12.11 -11.36
N LYS A 85 -6.94 12.29 -10.27
CA LYS A 85 -7.94 13.34 -10.13
C LYS A 85 -7.40 14.50 -9.30
N GLY A 86 -7.66 15.72 -9.76
CA GLY A 86 -7.29 16.93 -9.03
C GLY A 86 -8.12 17.12 -7.75
N PRO A 87 -7.62 17.92 -6.78
CA PRO A 87 -8.29 18.12 -5.49
C PRO A 87 -9.62 18.86 -5.58
N THR A 88 -9.90 19.53 -6.69
CA THR A 88 -11.16 20.25 -6.96
C THR A 88 -12.13 19.47 -7.85
N ASN A 89 -11.77 18.25 -8.25
CA ASN A 89 -12.64 17.43 -9.09
C ASN A 89 -13.88 16.98 -8.30
N PRO A 90 -15.12 17.29 -8.75
CA PRO A 90 -16.34 17.03 -7.98
C PRO A 90 -16.59 15.54 -7.74
N ASP A 91 -16.30 14.68 -8.73
CA ASP A 91 -16.46 13.22 -8.58
C ASP A 91 -15.46 12.65 -7.55
N TYR A 92 -14.25 13.23 -7.51
CA TYR A 92 -13.25 12.83 -6.52
C TYR A 92 -13.67 13.24 -5.11
N LEU A 93 -14.17 14.46 -4.95
CA LEU A 93 -14.68 14.94 -3.66
C LEU A 93 -15.87 14.11 -3.18
N ALA A 94 -16.78 13.73 -4.08
CA ALA A 94 -17.87 12.81 -3.76
C ALA A 94 -17.38 11.44 -3.30
N GLN A 95 -16.34 10.87 -3.94
CA GLN A 95 -15.72 9.62 -3.51
C GLN A 95 -15.07 9.74 -2.13
N VAL A 96 -14.34 10.83 -1.87
CA VAL A 96 -13.74 11.08 -0.55
C VAL A 96 -14.83 11.20 0.52
N GLN A 97 -15.93 11.94 0.24
CA GLN A 97 -17.05 12.05 1.18
C GLN A 97 -17.67 10.68 1.46
N ALA A 98 -17.93 9.86 0.43
CA ALA A 98 -18.46 8.51 0.61
C ALA A 98 -17.55 7.62 1.48
N ARG A 99 -16.23 7.74 1.35
CA ARG A 99 -15.27 7.03 2.21
C ARG A 99 -15.32 7.51 3.66
N ILE A 100 -15.45 8.83 3.87
CA ILE A 100 -15.64 9.41 5.20
C ILE A 100 -16.91 8.85 5.85
N ASP A 101 -18.03 8.86 5.12
CA ASP A 101 -19.32 8.39 5.62
C ASP A 101 -19.27 6.91 5.97
N THR A 102 -18.66 6.08 5.11
CA THR A 102 -18.42 4.65 5.37
C THR A 102 -17.55 4.46 6.61
N PHE A 103 -16.43 5.19 6.72
CA PHE A 103 -15.52 5.07 7.87
C PHE A 103 -16.23 5.38 9.19
N LEU A 104 -17.07 6.43 9.23
CA LEU A 104 -17.81 6.84 10.43
C LEU A 104 -18.89 5.82 10.83
N VAL A 105 -19.51 5.12 9.87
CA VAL A 105 -20.47 4.02 10.16
C VAL A 105 -19.77 2.90 10.94
N HIS A 106 -18.56 2.53 10.55
CA HIS A 106 -17.78 1.47 11.22
C HIS A 106 -17.08 1.97 12.50
N ASN A 107 -16.75 3.26 12.59
CA ASN A 107 -16.03 3.89 13.71
C ASN A 107 -16.84 5.07 14.31
N PRO A 108 -18.00 4.81 14.94
CA PRO A 108 -18.93 5.86 15.37
C PRO A 108 -18.41 6.76 16.51
N THR A 109 -17.34 6.37 17.20
CA THR A 109 -16.69 7.18 18.24
C THR A 109 -15.80 8.29 17.68
N ILE A 110 -15.45 8.20 16.38
CA ILE A 110 -14.52 9.12 15.73
C ILE A 110 -15.29 10.30 15.10
N LYS A 111 -14.76 11.51 15.29
CA LYS A 111 -15.28 12.71 14.61
C LYS A 111 -14.64 12.82 13.22
N LYS A 112 -15.38 13.42 12.26
CA LYS A 112 -14.92 13.61 10.88
C LYS A 112 -13.53 14.27 10.79
N GLU A 113 -13.29 15.29 11.62
CA GLU A 113 -12.05 16.07 11.64
C GLU A 113 -10.86 15.28 12.18
N ALA A 114 -11.12 14.17 12.87
CA ALA A 114 -10.09 13.29 13.43
C ALA A 114 -9.68 12.15 12.47
N ILE A 115 -10.33 12.03 11.31
CA ILE A 115 -10.00 10.97 10.35
C ILE A 115 -8.71 11.34 9.62
N PRO A 116 -7.64 10.54 9.72
CA PRO A 116 -6.41 10.75 8.96
C PRO A 116 -6.63 10.66 7.46
N VAL A 117 -5.95 11.53 6.71
CA VAL A 117 -6.12 11.68 5.26
C VAL A 117 -5.83 10.38 4.50
N ASP A 118 -4.89 9.58 4.96
CA ASP A 118 -4.50 8.30 4.37
C ASP A 118 -5.58 7.20 4.47
N LEU A 119 -6.60 7.36 5.31
CA LEU A 119 -7.76 6.46 5.34
C LEU A 119 -8.87 6.83 4.33
N ILE A 120 -8.81 8.04 3.76
CA ILE A 120 -9.85 8.53 2.84
C ILE A 120 -9.33 8.85 1.45
N THR A 121 -7.99 8.94 1.28
CA THR A 121 -7.35 9.20 -0.02
C THR A 121 -6.57 7.98 -0.49
N ALA A 122 -6.71 7.65 -1.78
CA ALA A 122 -5.96 6.55 -2.38
C ALA A 122 -4.46 6.86 -2.42
N SER A 123 -3.65 5.82 -2.30
CA SER A 123 -2.20 5.92 -2.53
C SER A 123 -1.89 6.17 -4.01
N GLY A 124 -0.70 6.72 -4.30
CA GLY A 124 -0.29 7.04 -5.69
C GLY A 124 -0.22 5.83 -6.61
N GLY A 125 0.15 4.66 -6.10
CA GLY A 125 0.21 3.40 -6.85
C GLY A 125 -1.00 2.49 -6.63
N GLY A 126 -1.87 2.80 -5.66
CA GLY A 126 -3.02 1.97 -5.30
C GLY A 126 -2.67 0.68 -4.55
N LEU A 127 -1.40 0.44 -4.23
CA LEU A 127 -0.87 -0.80 -3.63
C LEU A 127 0.03 -0.53 -2.41
N ASP A 128 -0.11 0.63 -1.76
CA ASP A 128 0.68 0.97 -0.57
C ASP A 128 0.28 0.07 0.61
N PRO A 129 1.19 -0.73 1.18
CA PRO A 129 0.90 -1.61 2.32
C PRO A 129 0.86 -0.89 3.66
N HIS A 130 1.19 0.42 3.70
CA HIS A 130 1.35 1.16 4.93
C HIS A 130 0.24 2.17 5.17
N ILE A 131 -0.01 2.41 6.46
CA ILE A 131 -0.82 3.51 6.97
C ILE A 131 -0.02 4.31 8.00
N SER A 132 -0.47 5.53 8.31
CA SER A 132 0.12 6.29 9.39
C SER A 132 -0.22 5.69 10.77
N PRO A 133 0.62 5.89 11.82
CA PRO A 133 0.26 5.50 13.18
C PRO A 133 -1.05 6.13 13.66
N ALA A 134 -1.36 7.35 13.20
CA ALA A 134 -2.64 8.00 13.47
C ALA A 134 -3.80 7.23 12.85
N ALA A 135 -3.65 6.76 11.61
CA ALA A 135 -4.65 5.97 10.92
C ALA A 135 -4.88 4.60 11.57
N ALA A 136 -3.86 3.98 12.13
CA ALA A 136 -4.02 2.77 12.94
C ALA A 136 -4.79 3.08 14.23
N LYS A 137 -4.39 4.13 14.98
CA LYS A 137 -4.98 4.47 16.28
C LYS A 137 -6.47 4.78 16.24
N VAL A 138 -6.96 5.47 15.20
CA VAL A 138 -8.40 5.78 15.09
C VAL A 138 -9.29 4.56 14.84
N GLN A 139 -8.71 3.41 14.52
CA GLN A 139 -9.44 2.14 14.31
C GLN A 139 -9.49 1.26 15.57
N ILE A 140 -8.71 1.60 16.60
CA ILE A 140 -8.55 0.76 17.80
C ILE A 140 -9.88 0.50 18.52
N ASP A 141 -10.72 1.52 18.73
CA ASP A 141 -11.99 1.36 19.46
C ASP A 141 -12.94 0.36 18.77
N ARG A 142 -13.00 0.39 17.44
CA ARG A 142 -13.76 -0.58 16.66
C ARG A 142 -13.24 -2.00 16.88
N ILE A 143 -11.94 -2.20 16.72
CA ILE A 143 -11.29 -3.50 16.84
C ILE A 143 -11.40 -4.03 18.28
N ALA A 144 -11.17 -3.17 19.28
CA ALA A 144 -11.32 -3.51 20.70
C ALA A 144 -12.72 -4.07 21.00
N ARG A 145 -13.74 -3.39 20.52
CA ARG A 145 -15.15 -3.80 20.70
C ARG A 145 -15.45 -5.11 19.99
N VAL A 146 -15.00 -5.28 18.74
CA VAL A 146 -15.34 -6.45 17.93
C VAL A 146 -14.58 -7.70 18.38
N ARG A 147 -13.31 -7.56 18.78
CA ARG A 147 -12.46 -8.67 19.24
C ARG A 147 -12.50 -8.90 20.76
N ASN A 148 -13.15 -8.02 21.51
CA ASN A 148 -13.16 -8.03 22.98
C ASN A 148 -11.74 -7.99 23.59
N VAL A 149 -10.89 -7.13 23.02
CA VAL A 149 -9.50 -6.89 23.45
C VAL A 149 -9.40 -5.48 24.02
N SER A 150 -8.59 -5.29 25.06
CA SER A 150 -8.41 -3.93 25.64
C SER A 150 -7.73 -2.98 24.67
N THR A 151 -8.14 -1.72 24.69
CA THR A 151 -7.53 -0.63 23.91
C THR A 151 -6.06 -0.44 24.22
N ASP A 152 -5.63 -0.69 25.48
CA ASP A 152 -4.22 -0.58 25.88
C ASP A 152 -3.35 -1.62 25.17
N LYS A 153 -3.82 -2.88 25.08
CA LYS A 153 -3.12 -3.93 24.32
C LYS A 153 -3.01 -3.58 22.85
N LEU A 154 -4.08 -3.03 22.25
CA LEU A 154 -4.06 -2.62 20.84
C LEU A 154 -3.17 -1.40 20.59
N ASN A 155 -3.13 -0.44 21.51
CA ASN A 155 -2.21 0.68 21.46
C ASN A 155 -0.74 0.22 21.54
N ALA A 156 -0.43 -0.72 22.44
CA ALA A 156 0.89 -1.32 22.51
C ALA A 156 1.26 -2.03 21.22
N LEU A 157 0.35 -2.84 20.67
CA LEU A 157 0.53 -3.55 19.40
C LEU A 157 0.83 -2.58 18.24
N VAL A 158 0.08 -1.50 18.11
CA VAL A 158 0.32 -0.47 17.08
C VAL A 158 1.69 0.18 17.27
N ASN A 159 2.06 0.52 18.52
CA ASN A 159 3.35 1.16 18.79
C ASN A 159 4.53 0.21 18.47
N GLU A 160 4.43 -1.08 18.80
CA GLU A 160 5.44 -2.10 18.50
C GLU A 160 5.60 -2.35 17.00
N ASN A 161 4.50 -2.22 16.23
CA ASN A 161 4.49 -2.39 14.77
C ASN A 161 4.64 -1.05 14.02
N THR A 162 5.04 0.03 14.72
CA THR A 162 5.32 1.32 14.09
C THR A 162 6.79 1.43 13.75
N GLU A 163 7.08 1.57 12.47
CA GLU A 163 8.43 1.85 11.96
C GLU A 163 8.68 3.36 11.94
N GLY A 164 9.77 3.79 12.55
CA GLY A 164 10.19 5.19 12.56
C GLY A 164 10.85 5.62 11.25
N PRO A 165 11.10 6.93 11.08
CA PRO A 165 11.85 7.45 9.94
C PRO A 165 13.23 6.78 9.79
N LEU A 166 13.64 6.51 8.56
CA LEU A 166 14.97 5.97 8.27
C LEU A 166 16.05 6.90 8.84
N LEU A 167 16.98 6.34 9.65
CA LEU A 167 18.02 7.08 10.39
C LEU A 167 17.44 8.19 11.29
N GLY A 168 16.17 8.13 11.67
CA GLY A 168 15.48 9.13 12.49
C GLY A 168 15.15 10.44 11.76
N MET A 169 15.43 10.57 10.46
CA MET A 169 15.31 11.83 9.71
C MET A 169 14.56 11.69 8.37
N PHE A 170 14.57 10.53 7.75
CA PHE A 170 14.06 10.35 6.39
C PHE A 170 12.73 9.61 6.36
N GLY A 171 11.69 10.28 5.88
CA GLY A 171 10.34 9.73 5.73
C GLY A 171 9.48 9.87 6.99
N PRO A 172 8.19 9.55 6.90
CA PRO A 172 7.27 9.51 8.04
C PRO A 172 7.41 8.21 8.84
N SER A 173 6.82 8.18 10.04
CA SER A 173 6.53 6.91 10.71
C SER A 173 5.40 6.20 10.00
N ILE A 174 5.52 4.89 9.83
CA ILE A 174 4.58 4.05 9.08
C ILE A 174 4.22 2.78 9.87
N VAL A 175 3.08 2.20 9.54
CA VAL A 175 2.63 0.91 10.08
C VAL A 175 2.25 0.02 8.90
N HIS A 176 2.87 -1.15 8.80
CA HIS A 176 2.57 -2.13 7.78
C HIS A 176 1.29 -2.91 8.14
N VAL A 177 0.21 -2.72 7.37
CA VAL A 177 -1.13 -3.21 7.74
C VAL A 177 -1.21 -4.73 7.80
N LEU A 178 -0.60 -5.46 6.85
CA LEU A 178 -0.61 -6.92 6.87
C LEU A 178 0.12 -7.47 8.10
N ARG A 179 1.30 -6.96 8.42
CA ARG A 179 2.06 -7.37 9.60
C ARG A 179 1.31 -7.05 10.90
N LEU A 180 0.71 -5.87 10.99
CA LEU A 180 -0.10 -5.47 12.13
C LEU A 180 -1.32 -6.41 12.31
N ASN A 181 -1.99 -6.80 11.22
CA ASN A 181 -3.12 -7.73 11.28
C ASN A 181 -2.71 -9.16 11.64
N ILE A 182 -1.53 -9.61 11.23
CA ILE A 182 -0.96 -10.89 11.66
C ILE A 182 -0.66 -10.85 13.16
N ALA A 183 0.03 -9.81 13.63
CA ALA A 183 0.32 -9.63 15.05
C ALA A 183 -0.97 -9.51 15.90
N LEU A 184 -2.01 -8.89 15.34
CA LEU A 184 -3.34 -8.84 15.97
C LEU A 184 -3.99 -10.22 16.12
N ASP A 185 -3.80 -11.14 15.17
CA ASP A 185 -4.32 -12.51 15.25
C ASP A 185 -3.53 -13.38 16.25
N GLU A 186 -2.29 -13.05 16.55
CA GLU A 186 -1.45 -13.69 17.55
C GLU A 186 -1.70 -13.16 18.98
N LEU A 187 -2.42 -12.05 19.10
CA LEU A 187 -2.72 -11.39 20.38
C LEU A 187 -3.73 -12.24 21.17
N LYS A 188 -3.28 -12.79 22.30
CA LYS A 188 -4.08 -13.63 23.22
C LYS A 188 -4.74 -12.82 24.33
#